data_4b2713eee4e30a49a7b8ded7c73151ba
#
_entry.id   4b2713eee4e30a49a7b8ded7c73151ba
#
_cell.length_a   1.000
_cell.length_b   1.000
_cell.length_c   1.000
_cell.angle_alpha   90.00
_cell.angle_beta   90.00
_cell.angle_gamma   90.00
#
_symmetry.space_group_name_H-M   'P 1'
#
loop_
_entity.id
_entity.type
_entity.pdbx_description
1 polymer ?
#
loop_
_entity_poly.entity_id
_entity_poly.type
_entity_poly.pdbx_seq_one_letter_code
_entity_poly.pdbx_strand_id
1 'polypeptide(L)'
;MRRSVLPVLFALVLFAACQKDVIPEIPGEKPEPYVPAERVEGRVAVAYVTYWGTIIPDPTFFTHINYAFAELYVQNGVYQGFKLQGKEDRFRQIVNLKKNFPHLKILISFTHIVENSDNSQGGSFSALAKSDEYRRAFAADCKAFIETWGIDGVDIDWEYPGLSWSGAASDPAVDTQNYTLLMKQLRETLGTQYLLTYAGYVKNKVAITGGYRYIDVAAVDPYVDYVNLMTYNLDAAPKHHSALSDLRAYWDCVRTVSAYRAAGVAYNKLVLGIPFYGQHSFSEKPTSLNYKTILTLDPAQYKIDNWDNISSTPYVTKNGVFFCGYDNAKSIDIKGKWAIGLGMKGLMYWQYDADDSKGTLRKAVWEAVMKPSV
;
A
#
# COMPACT_ATOMS: atom_id res chain seq x y z
N MET A 1 77.23 10.28 52.87
CA MET A 1 76.92 9.65 51.59
C MET A 1 75.66 8.87 51.72
N ARG A 2 74.51 9.42 51.32
CA ARG A 2 73.22 8.69 51.28
C ARG A 2 72.73 8.75 49.83
N ARG A 3 72.66 7.56 49.19
CA ARG A 3 72.12 7.38 47.84
C ARG A 3 70.61 7.36 47.92
N SER A 4 69.92 8.25 47.26
CA SER A 4 68.50 8.28 47.05
C SER A 4 68.17 7.32 45.88
N VAL A 5 67.28 6.37 46.12
CA VAL A 5 66.70 5.49 45.08
C VAL A 5 65.28 6.02 44.79
N LEU A 6 65.05 6.43 43.58
CA LEU A 6 63.74 6.83 43.03
C LEU A 6 62.99 5.56 42.60
N PRO A 7 61.70 5.38 43.00
CA PRO A 7 60.92 4.28 42.43
C PRO A 7 60.31 4.71 41.08
N VAL A 8 60.54 3.89 40.09
CA VAL A 8 59.88 3.99 38.79
C VAL A 8 58.46 3.41 38.92
N LEU A 9 57.46 4.26 38.70
CA LEU A 9 56.04 3.84 38.68
C LEU A 9 55.72 3.28 37.30
N PHE A 10 55.48 1.97 37.18
CA PHE A 10 54.98 1.33 35.97
C PHE A 10 53.45 1.54 35.93
N ALA A 11 52.98 2.37 35.01
CA ALA A 11 51.55 2.50 34.73
C ALA A 11 51.11 1.33 33.83
N LEU A 12 50.32 0.41 34.39
CA LEU A 12 49.64 -0.65 33.64
C LEU A 12 48.46 -0.01 32.91
N VAL A 13 48.57 0.13 31.58
CA VAL A 13 47.45 0.47 30.72
C VAL A 13 46.65 -0.82 30.45
N LEU A 14 45.52 -0.96 31.11
CA LEU A 14 44.55 -2.02 30.84
C LEU A 14 43.81 -1.68 29.55
N PHE A 15 44.18 -2.32 28.46
CA PHE A 15 43.31 -2.39 27.26
C PHE A 15 42.10 -3.26 27.55
N ALA A 16 40.97 -2.64 27.79
CA ALA A 16 39.67 -3.33 27.75
C ALA A 16 39.35 -3.63 26.27
N ALA A 17 39.69 -4.80 25.80
CA ALA A 17 39.21 -5.31 24.54
C ALA A 17 37.70 -5.59 24.72
N CYS A 18 36.84 -4.82 24.04
CA CYS A 18 35.44 -5.23 23.82
C CYS A 18 35.46 -6.53 23.02
N GLN A 19 35.40 -7.66 23.70
CA GLN A 19 35.00 -8.90 23.08
C GLN A 19 33.55 -8.74 22.64
N LYS A 20 33.29 -8.74 21.34
CA LYS A 20 31.98 -9.05 20.82
C LYS A 20 31.64 -10.44 21.33
N ASP A 21 30.57 -10.57 22.11
CA ASP A 21 30.02 -11.86 22.44
C ASP A 21 29.65 -12.57 21.14
N VAL A 22 30.54 -13.41 20.66
CA VAL A 22 30.26 -14.37 19.61
C VAL A 22 29.43 -15.45 20.30
N ILE A 23 28.11 -15.39 20.13
CA ILE A 23 27.24 -16.49 20.50
C ILE A 23 27.75 -17.71 19.72
N PRO A 24 28.24 -18.76 20.39
CA PRO A 24 28.72 -19.94 19.68
C PRO A 24 27.56 -20.53 18.87
N GLU A 25 27.76 -20.65 17.57
CA GLU A 25 26.86 -21.45 16.72
C GLU A 25 26.90 -22.87 17.24
N ILE A 26 25.75 -23.39 17.71
CA ILE A 26 25.60 -24.80 18.08
C ILE A 26 25.64 -25.57 16.76
N PRO A 27 26.68 -26.41 16.53
CA PRO A 27 26.80 -27.15 15.29
C PRO A 27 25.65 -28.19 15.23
N GLY A 28 24.71 -28.00 14.30
CA GLY A 28 23.74 -29.05 13.97
C GLY A 28 22.26 -28.68 14.01
N GLU A 29 21.84 -27.54 14.57
CA GLU A 29 20.44 -27.11 14.42
C GLU A 29 20.23 -26.49 13.04
N LYS A 30 19.58 -27.25 12.15
CA LYS A 30 18.97 -26.64 10.97
C LYS A 30 17.92 -25.67 11.46
N PRO A 31 17.92 -24.42 10.97
CA PRO A 31 16.86 -23.48 11.34
C PRO A 31 15.50 -24.16 11.07
N GLU A 32 14.62 -24.13 12.05
CA GLU A 32 13.29 -24.71 11.90
C GLU A 32 12.61 -24.11 10.66
N PRO A 33 11.88 -24.91 9.88
CA PRO A 33 11.16 -24.42 8.74
C PRO A 33 10.23 -23.29 9.18
N TYR A 34 10.28 -22.15 8.46
CA TYR A 34 9.38 -21.05 8.72
C TYR A 34 7.93 -21.49 8.55
N VAL A 35 7.14 -21.39 9.61
CA VAL A 35 5.70 -21.67 9.61
C VAL A 35 4.96 -20.34 9.68
N PRO A 36 4.18 -19.99 8.63
CA PRO A 36 3.38 -18.76 8.65
C PRO A 36 2.38 -18.75 9.81
N ALA A 37 2.11 -17.56 10.36
CA ALA A 37 1.02 -17.39 11.32
C ALA A 37 -0.31 -17.88 10.72
N GLU A 38 -1.18 -18.45 11.55
CA GLU A 38 -2.51 -18.86 11.12
C GLU A 38 -3.37 -17.64 10.75
N ARG A 39 -4.24 -17.82 9.76
CA ARG A 39 -5.16 -16.78 9.33
C ARG A 39 -6.16 -16.45 10.43
N VAL A 40 -6.26 -15.19 10.78
CA VAL A 40 -7.28 -14.67 11.71
C VAL A 40 -8.47 -14.18 10.90
N GLU A 41 -9.65 -14.73 11.19
CA GLU A 41 -10.88 -14.33 10.51
C GLU A 41 -11.22 -12.85 10.76
N GLY A 42 -11.71 -12.17 9.73
CA GLY A 42 -12.03 -10.74 9.78
C GLY A 42 -10.85 -9.81 9.54
N ARG A 43 -9.60 -10.28 9.70
CA ARG A 43 -8.39 -9.53 9.33
C ARG A 43 -8.05 -9.70 7.86
N VAL A 44 -7.48 -8.67 7.25
CA VAL A 44 -7.10 -8.68 5.83
C VAL A 44 -5.63 -8.32 5.62
N ALA A 45 -4.98 -9.10 4.77
CA ALA A 45 -3.72 -8.73 4.13
C ALA A 45 -4.03 -8.64 2.63
N VAL A 46 -3.99 -7.43 2.07
CA VAL A 46 -4.41 -7.13 0.69
C VAL A 46 -3.19 -6.91 -0.18
N ALA A 47 -3.08 -7.70 -1.26
CA ALA A 47 -2.03 -7.56 -2.26
C ALA A 47 -2.57 -6.83 -3.50
N TYR A 48 -1.99 -5.69 -3.87
CA TYR A 48 -2.17 -5.17 -5.22
C TYR A 48 -1.29 -5.95 -6.17
N VAL A 49 -1.92 -6.60 -7.16
CA VAL A 49 -1.27 -7.43 -8.18
C VAL A 49 -1.51 -6.79 -9.53
N THR A 50 -0.43 -6.34 -10.16
CA THR A 50 -0.52 -5.52 -11.37
C THR A 50 -0.60 -6.36 -12.65
N TYR A 51 -1.26 -5.82 -13.69
CA TYR A 51 -1.37 -6.48 -15.00
C TYR A 51 -0.01 -6.61 -15.70
N TRP A 52 0.94 -5.71 -15.40
CA TRP A 52 2.31 -5.75 -15.96
C TRP A 52 3.26 -6.63 -15.14
N GLY A 53 2.84 -7.12 -13.98
CA GLY A 53 3.64 -8.02 -13.17
C GLY A 53 3.90 -9.34 -13.88
N THR A 54 5.01 -9.99 -13.54
CA THR A 54 5.45 -11.24 -14.20
C THR A 54 5.32 -12.47 -13.31
N ILE A 55 5.14 -12.27 -12.00
CA ILE A 55 5.08 -13.35 -11.02
C ILE A 55 3.61 -13.70 -10.75
N ILE A 56 3.29 -15.00 -10.71
CA ILE A 56 2.00 -15.47 -10.18
C ILE A 56 2.10 -15.43 -8.66
N PRO A 57 1.20 -14.72 -7.98
CA PRO A 57 1.28 -14.55 -6.53
C PRO A 57 1.14 -15.86 -5.76
N ASP A 58 1.86 -15.98 -4.66
CA ASP A 58 1.72 -17.06 -3.67
C ASP A 58 0.70 -16.65 -2.59
N PRO A 59 -0.51 -17.24 -2.55
CA PRO A 59 -1.57 -16.83 -1.64
C PRO A 59 -1.34 -17.17 -0.16
N THR A 60 -0.22 -17.77 0.19
CA THR A 60 0.12 -18.11 1.58
C THR A 60 0.17 -16.87 2.47
N PHE A 61 0.52 -15.70 1.91
CA PHE A 61 0.82 -14.48 2.66
C PHE A 61 -0.13 -13.32 2.40
N PHE A 62 -1.33 -13.59 1.93
CA PHE A 62 -2.40 -12.60 1.80
C PHE A 62 -3.78 -13.25 1.76
N THR A 63 -4.80 -12.46 2.04
CA THR A 63 -6.20 -12.88 2.04
C THR A 63 -6.97 -12.37 0.83
N HIS A 64 -6.51 -11.24 0.28
CA HIS A 64 -7.17 -10.52 -0.81
C HIS A 64 -6.17 -10.14 -1.90
N ILE A 65 -6.62 -10.21 -3.15
CA ILE A 65 -5.96 -9.59 -4.30
C ILE A 65 -6.85 -8.46 -4.80
N ASN A 66 -6.28 -7.26 -4.96
CA ASN A 66 -6.81 -6.22 -5.81
C ASN A 66 -6.03 -6.27 -7.13
N TYR A 67 -6.66 -6.77 -8.20
CA TYR A 67 -6.01 -6.83 -9.50
C TYR A 67 -6.00 -5.46 -10.18
N ALA A 68 -4.85 -4.91 -10.37
CA ALA A 68 -4.64 -3.59 -10.91
C ALA A 68 -4.14 -3.68 -12.37
N PHE A 69 -4.96 -3.31 -13.37
CA PHE A 69 -6.25 -2.64 -13.27
C PHE A 69 -7.23 -3.09 -14.36
N ALA A 70 -8.48 -2.61 -14.25
CA ALA A 70 -9.37 -2.41 -15.38
C ALA A 70 -9.43 -0.92 -15.72
N GLU A 71 -9.73 -0.60 -16.96
CA GLU A 71 -9.78 0.75 -17.50
C GLU A 71 -11.15 1.09 -18.10
N LEU A 72 -11.59 2.31 -17.87
CA LEU A 72 -12.90 2.81 -18.32
C LEU A 72 -12.82 3.33 -19.75
N TYR A 73 -13.87 3.10 -20.53
CA TYR A 73 -14.06 3.66 -21.86
C TYR A 73 -15.24 4.63 -21.84
N VAL A 74 -14.95 5.92 -21.98
CA VAL A 74 -15.93 6.98 -22.13
C VAL A 74 -15.55 7.81 -23.36
N GLN A 75 -16.35 7.74 -24.42
CA GLN A 75 -16.11 8.48 -25.66
C GLN A 75 -17.17 9.57 -25.82
N ASN A 76 -16.75 10.79 -26.11
CA ASN A 76 -17.64 11.93 -26.26
C ASN A 76 -18.61 12.11 -25.08
N GLY A 77 -18.16 11.80 -23.86
CA GLY A 77 -18.97 11.85 -22.65
C GLY A 77 -19.94 10.67 -22.47
N VAL A 78 -19.93 9.66 -23.34
CA VAL A 78 -20.79 8.48 -23.30
C VAL A 78 -19.99 7.27 -22.79
N TYR A 79 -20.47 6.63 -21.74
CA TYR A 79 -19.88 5.39 -21.20
C TYR A 79 -20.02 4.24 -22.20
N GLN A 80 -18.95 3.54 -22.47
CA GLN A 80 -18.86 2.44 -23.45
C GLN A 80 -18.47 1.09 -22.83
N GLY A 81 -18.40 1.02 -21.49
CA GLY A 81 -17.93 -0.17 -20.79
C GLY A 81 -16.53 -0.01 -20.22
N PHE A 82 -15.94 -1.14 -19.82
CA PHE A 82 -14.55 -1.23 -19.35
C PHE A 82 -13.88 -2.50 -19.86
N LYS A 83 -12.54 -2.53 -19.78
CA LYS A 83 -11.73 -3.70 -20.15
C LYS A 83 -10.64 -3.92 -19.09
N LEU A 84 -10.17 -5.16 -18.99
CA LEU A 84 -8.92 -5.45 -18.28
C LEU A 84 -7.75 -4.78 -18.98
N GLN A 85 -6.85 -4.18 -18.21
CA GLN A 85 -5.54 -3.83 -18.72
C GLN A 85 -4.67 -5.09 -18.86
N GLY A 86 -3.84 -5.10 -19.90
CA GLY A 86 -2.94 -6.21 -20.17
C GLY A 86 -3.65 -7.46 -20.71
N LYS A 87 -3.05 -8.61 -20.45
CA LYS A 87 -3.51 -9.89 -21.01
C LYS A 87 -4.51 -10.57 -20.10
N GLU A 88 -5.63 -10.99 -20.64
CA GLU A 88 -6.67 -11.78 -19.95
C GLU A 88 -6.11 -13.07 -19.35
N ASP A 89 -5.15 -13.72 -20.02
CA ASP A 89 -4.53 -14.96 -19.52
C ASP A 89 -3.88 -14.79 -18.14
N ARG A 90 -3.25 -13.63 -17.86
CA ARG A 90 -2.69 -13.36 -16.55
C ARG A 90 -3.80 -13.27 -15.49
N PHE A 91 -4.86 -12.56 -15.78
CA PHE A 91 -6.01 -12.46 -14.88
C PHE A 91 -6.62 -13.84 -14.61
N ARG A 92 -6.80 -14.66 -15.66
CA ARG A 92 -7.28 -16.03 -15.55
C ARG A 92 -6.40 -16.91 -14.65
N GLN A 93 -5.07 -16.80 -14.79
CA GLN A 93 -4.14 -17.52 -13.92
C GLN A 93 -4.30 -17.10 -12.45
N ILE A 94 -4.48 -15.81 -12.20
CA ILE A 94 -4.70 -15.28 -10.84
C ILE A 94 -6.04 -15.77 -10.28
N VAL A 95 -7.12 -15.71 -11.04
CA VAL A 95 -8.44 -16.21 -10.62
C VAL A 95 -8.38 -17.71 -10.31
N ASN A 96 -7.63 -18.48 -11.08
CA ASN A 96 -7.45 -19.92 -10.87
C ASN A 96 -6.77 -20.27 -9.52
N LEU A 97 -6.09 -19.34 -8.86
CA LEU A 97 -5.54 -19.56 -7.52
C LEU A 97 -6.64 -19.94 -6.51
N LYS A 98 -7.87 -19.45 -6.68
CA LYS A 98 -9.01 -19.78 -5.82
C LYS A 98 -9.32 -21.28 -5.77
N LYS A 99 -8.95 -22.06 -6.79
CA LYS A 99 -9.15 -23.52 -6.83
C LYS A 99 -8.42 -24.24 -5.71
N ASN A 100 -7.21 -23.76 -5.38
CA ASN A 100 -6.37 -24.33 -4.31
C ASN A 100 -6.44 -23.50 -3.02
N PHE A 101 -6.93 -22.27 -3.09
CA PHE A 101 -7.04 -21.33 -1.98
C PHE A 101 -8.46 -20.74 -1.93
N PRO A 102 -9.47 -21.54 -1.50
CA PRO A 102 -10.89 -21.13 -1.57
C PRO A 102 -11.22 -19.93 -0.66
N HIS A 103 -10.39 -19.63 0.33
CA HIS A 103 -10.53 -18.44 1.18
C HIS A 103 -10.09 -17.13 0.50
N LEU A 104 -9.32 -17.23 -0.60
CA LEU A 104 -8.80 -16.07 -1.32
C LEU A 104 -9.94 -15.26 -1.93
N LYS A 105 -9.93 -13.95 -1.65
CA LYS A 105 -10.82 -12.98 -2.27
C LYS A 105 -10.09 -12.23 -3.37
N ILE A 106 -10.73 -12.07 -4.52
CA ILE A 106 -10.16 -11.34 -5.67
C ILE A 106 -11.12 -10.24 -6.08
N LEU A 107 -10.61 -9.02 -6.13
CA LEU A 107 -11.32 -7.84 -6.59
C LEU A 107 -10.64 -7.32 -7.87
N ILE A 108 -11.44 -6.77 -8.77
CA ILE A 108 -10.92 -5.96 -9.87
C ILE A 108 -10.82 -4.50 -9.43
N SER A 109 -9.64 -3.89 -9.56
CA SER A 109 -9.41 -2.48 -9.26
C SER A 109 -9.53 -1.63 -10.52
N PHE A 110 -10.22 -0.50 -10.42
CA PHE A 110 -10.43 0.42 -11.53
C PHE A 110 -9.57 1.67 -11.36
N THR A 111 -8.76 1.95 -12.37
CA THR A 111 -7.88 3.13 -12.36
C THR A 111 -8.54 4.38 -12.96
N HIS A 112 -8.06 5.54 -12.50
CA HIS A 112 -8.40 6.85 -13.06
C HIS A 112 -7.54 7.26 -14.28
N ILE A 113 -6.59 6.42 -14.69
CA ILE A 113 -5.69 6.73 -15.81
C ILE A 113 -6.48 6.85 -17.10
N VAL A 114 -6.20 7.92 -17.87
CA VAL A 114 -6.94 8.31 -19.08
C VAL A 114 -6.49 7.57 -20.33
N GLU A 115 -5.20 7.26 -20.41
CA GLU A 115 -4.60 6.61 -21.56
C GLU A 115 -4.80 5.11 -21.45
N ASN A 116 -5.68 4.60 -22.30
CA ASN A 116 -6.01 3.17 -22.32
C ASN A 116 -4.93 2.36 -23.01
N SER A 117 -4.85 1.07 -22.71
CA SER A 117 -3.86 0.15 -23.26
C SER A 117 -3.97 -0.07 -24.78
N ASP A 118 -5.10 0.28 -25.37
CA ASP A 118 -5.32 0.26 -26.82
C ASP A 118 -5.03 1.60 -27.51
N ASN A 119 -4.40 2.55 -26.78
CA ASN A 119 -4.13 3.93 -27.22
C ASN A 119 -5.39 4.77 -27.53
N SER A 120 -6.57 4.31 -27.14
CA SER A 120 -7.75 5.18 -27.17
C SER A 120 -7.69 6.16 -25.99
N GLN A 121 -8.32 7.35 -26.18
CA GLN A 121 -8.48 8.28 -25.08
C GLN A 121 -9.42 7.65 -24.05
N GLY A 122 -8.91 7.34 -22.88
CA GLY A 122 -9.67 6.76 -21.79
C GLY A 122 -10.73 7.72 -21.26
N GLY A 123 -11.80 7.14 -20.76
CA GLY A 123 -12.84 7.86 -20.07
C GLY A 123 -12.43 8.24 -18.66
N SER A 124 -13.00 9.32 -18.16
CA SER A 124 -12.83 9.72 -16.79
C SER A 124 -13.97 9.22 -15.93
N PHE A 125 -13.64 8.90 -14.68
CA PHE A 125 -14.65 8.67 -13.63
C PHE A 125 -15.61 9.85 -13.49
N SER A 126 -15.15 11.09 -13.70
CA SER A 126 -15.97 12.29 -13.61
C SER A 126 -17.13 12.23 -14.59
N ALA A 127 -16.88 11.90 -15.87
CA ALA A 127 -17.92 11.77 -16.87
C ALA A 127 -18.88 10.59 -16.58
N LEU A 128 -18.35 9.44 -16.16
CA LEU A 128 -19.15 8.28 -15.77
C LEU A 128 -20.03 8.60 -14.55
N ALA A 129 -19.42 9.12 -13.48
CA ALA A 129 -20.09 9.33 -12.21
C ALA A 129 -21.17 10.44 -12.26
N LYS A 130 -21.06 11.37 -13.20
CA LYS A 130 -22.01 12.46 -13.41
C LYS A 130 -23.39 11.97 -13.88
N SER A 131 -23.45 10.92 -14.70
CA SER A 131 -24.69 10.39 -15.26
C SER A 131 -25.25 9.27 -14.40
N ASP A 132 -26.54 9.37 -14.04
CA ASP A 132 -27.25 8.28 -13.35
C ASP A 132 -27.35 7.02 -14.22
N GLU A 133 -27.60 7.19 -15.53
CA GLU A 133 -27.61 6.09 -16.50
C GLU A 133 -26.24 5.37 -16.53
N TYR A 134 -25.14 6.13 -16.58
CA TYR A 134 -23.81 5.52 -16.67
C TYR A 134 -23.36 4.87 -15.37
N ARG A 135 -23.73 5.44 -14.21
CA ARG A 135 -23.49 4.76 -12.93
C ARG A 135 -24.19 3.41 -12.87
N ARG A 136 -25.46 3.33 -13.34
CA ARG A 136 -26.20 2.06 -13.41
C ARG A 136 -25.59 1.07 -14.39
N ALA A 137 -25.22 1.54 -15.59
CA ALA A 137 -24.58 0.70 -16.60
C ALA A 137 -23.25 0.13 -16.07
N PHE A 138 -22.39 0.99 -15.53
CA PHE A 138 -21.12 0.55 -14.94
C PHE A 138 -21.30 -0.45 -13.79
N ALA A 139 -22.25 -0.21 -12.90
CA ALA A 139 -22.53 -1.13 -11.80
C ALA A 139 -23.05 -2.49 -12.28
N ALA A 140 -23.88 -2.50 -13.33
CA ALA A 140 -24.35 -3.73 -13.98
C ALA A 140 -23.20 -4.48 -14.66
N ASP A 141 -22.33 -3.79 -15.39
CA ASP A 141 -21.14 -4.36 -16.02
C ASP A 141 -20.18 -4.95 -14.95
N CYS A 142 -19.97 -4.25 -13.84
CA CYS A 142 -19.18 -4.77 -12.71
C CYS A 142 -19.77 -6.07 -12.18
N LYS A 143 -21.07 -6.14 -11.95
CA LYS A 143 -21.74 -7.34 -11.47
C LYS A 143 -21.60 -8.50 -12.46
N ALA A 144 -21.85 -8.25 -13.74
CA ALA A 144 -21.71 -9.26 -14.79
C ALA A 144 -20.26 -9.77 -14.90
N PHE A 145 -19.27 -8.89 -14.75
CA PHE A 145 -17.86 -9.25 -14.75
C PHE A 145 -17.49 -10.13 -13.55
N ILE A 146 -17.95 -9.75 -12.33
CA ILE A 146 -17.73 -10.54 -11.11
C ILE A 146 -18.31 -11.95 -11.29
N GLU A 147 -19.55 -12.06 -11.78
CA GLU A 147 -20.24 -13.34 -11.98
C GLU A 147 -19.57 -14.19 -13.06
N THR A 148 -19.14 -13.58 -14.16
CA THR A 148 -18.45 -14.27 -15.26
C THR A 148 -17.09 -14.85 -14.82
N TRP A 149 -16.33 -14.12 -14.02
CA TRP A 149 -15.01 -14.54 -13.59
C TRP A 149 -15.00 -15.30 -12.26
N GLY A 150 -16.09 -15.32 -11.51
CA GLY A 150 -16.17 -15.92 -10.18
C GLY A 150 -15.27 -15.22 -9.16
N ILE A 151 -15.10 -13.90 -9.28
CA ILE A 151 -14.37 -13.06 -8.34
C ILE A 151 -15.28 -12.48 -7.26
N ASP A 152 -14.75 -11.74 -6.32
CA ASP A 152 -15.43 -11.43 -5.07
C ASP A 152 -15.85 -9.96 -4.93
N GLY A 153 -15.44 -9.08 -5.87
CA GLY A 153 -15.84 -7.69 -5.77
C GLY A 153 -15.08 -6.73 -6.66
N VAL A 154 -15.24 -5.44 -6.36
CA VAL A 154 -14.58 -4.33 -7.04
C VAL A 154 -13.88 -3.40 -6.05
N ASP A 155 -12.83 -2.76 -6.54
CA ASP A 155 -12.05 -1.74 -5.84
C ASP A 155 -11.97 -0.50 -6.73
N ILE A 156 -12.28 0.69 -6.18
CA ILE A 156 -12.33 1.93 -6.95
C ILE A 156 -11.12 2.79 -6.61
N ASP A 157 -10.25 2.98 -7.59
CA ASP A 157 -9.03 3.77 -7.47
C ASP A 157 -9.12 5.05 -8.30
N TRP A 158 -10.06 5.92 -7.93
CA TRP A 158 -10.20 7.25 -8.53
C TRP A 158 -9.38 8.29 -7.75
N GLU A 159 -8.25 8.66 -8.30
CA GLU A 159 -7.30 9.56 -7.66
C GLU A 159 -7.21 10.91 -8.39
N TYR A 160 -8.02 11.90 -8.10
CA TYR A 160 -9.07 11.94 -7.07
C TYR A 160 -10.28 12.72 -7.62
N PRO A 161 -11.48 12.59 -7.06
CA PRO A 161 -12.61 13.42 -7.47
C PRO A 161 -12.27 14.91 -7.41
N GLY A 162 -12.56 15.62 -8.50
CA GLY A 162 -12.29 17.05 -8.63
C GLY A 162 -10.84 17.43 -8.95
N LEU A 163 -9.93 16.46 -9.18
CA LEU A 163 -8.56 16.69 -9.60
C LEU A 163 -8.32 16.19 -11.03
N SER A 164 -7.55 16.96 -11.81
CA SER A 164 -7.16 16.62 -13.18
C SER A 164 -5.64 16.44 -13.35
N TRP A 165 -4.92 16.19 -12.28
CA TRP A 165 -3.46 16.08 -12.32
C TRP A 165 -2.94 14.90 -13.17
N SER A 166 -3.76 13.88 -13.37
CA SER A 166 -3.47 12.75 -14.24
C SER A 166 -3.80 13.02 -15.72
N GLY A 167 -4.31 14.22 -16.07
CA GLY A 167 -4.83 14.52 -17.38
C GLY A 167 -6.29 14.11 -17.60
N ALA A 168 -6.89 13.34 -16.68
CA ALA A 168 -8.29 12.98 -16.74
C ALA A 168 -9.20 14.21 -16.55
N ALA A 169 -10.33 14.23 -17.26
CA ALA A 169 -11.35 15.26 -17.05
C ALA A 169 -11.87 15.20 -15.62
N SER A 170 -12.10 16.34 -14.99
CA SER A 170 -12.64 16.47 -13.65
C SER A 170 -13.62 17.62 -13.56
N ASP A 171 -14.56 17.55 -12.63
CA ASP A 171 -15.51 18.61 -12.30
C ASP A 171 -15.45 18.88 -10.78
N PRO A 172 -14.61 19.85 -10.34
CA PRO A 172 -14.44 20.14 -8.92
C PRO A 172 -15.73 20.51 -8.19
N ALA A 173 -16.75 20.96 -8.91
CA ALA A 173 -18.03 21.37 -8.30
C ALA A 173 -18.90 20.19 -7.88
N VAL A 174 -18.80 19.05 -8.57
CA VAL A 174 -19.75 17.93 -8.39
C VAL A 174 -19.12 16.57 -8.18
N ASP A 175 -17.83 16.36 -8.50
CA ASP A 175 -17.20 15.04 -8.48
C ASP A 175 -17.22 14.38 -7.10
N THR A 176 -17.05 15.12 -6.01
CA THR A 176 -17.15 14.57 -4.64
C THR A 176 -18.54 13.96 -4.38
N GLN A 177 -19.60 14.66 -4.78
CA GLN A 177 -20.96 14.16 -4.65
C GLN A 177 -21.21 12.99 -5.60
N ASN A 178 -20.78 13.11 -6.85
CA ASN A 178 -20.94 12.06 -7.86
C ASN A 178 -20.20 10.79 -7.49
N TYR A 179 -19.03 10.89 -6.83
CA TYR A 179 -18.33 9.74 -6.28
C TYR A 179 -19.19 8.99 -5.24
N THR A 180 -19.81 9.72 -4.32
CA THR A 180 -20.72 9.12 -3.34
C THR A 180 -21.91 8.43 -4.02
N LEU A 181 -22.48 9.05 -5.05
CA LEU A 181 -23.57 8.45 -5.83
C LEU A 181 -23.12 7.19 -6.60
N LEU A 182 -21.90 7.18 -7.12
CA LEU A 182 -21.29 6.02 -7.78
C LEU A 182 -21.15 4.85 -6.79
N MET A 183 -20.58 5.09 -5.61
CA MET A 183 -20.38 4.07 -4.59
C MET A 183 -21.72 3.51 -4.08
N LYS A 184 -22.71 4.40 -3.91
CA LYS A 184 -24.08 3.99 -3.58
C LYS A 184 -24.67 3.07 -4.65
N GLN A 185 -24.61 3.46 -5.93
CA GLN A 185 -25.13 2.67 -7.05
C GLN A 185 -24.43 1.31 -7.17
N LEU A 186 -23.11 1.27 -7.00
CA LEU A 186 -22.36 0.01 -6.97
C LEU A 186 -22.86 -0.91 -5.85
N ARG A 187 -23.01 -0.40 -4.62
CA ARG A 187 -23.51 -1.18 -3.48
C ARG A 187 -24.93 -1.70 -3.72
N GLU A 188 -25.82 -0.86 -4.23
CA GLU A 188 -27.22 -1.25 -4.53
C GLU A 188 -27.28 -2.37 -5.58
N THR A 189 -26.41 -2.33 -6.59
CA THR A 189 -26.37 -3.33 -7.67
C THR A 189 -25.65 -4.62 -7.26
N LEU A 190 -24.54 -4.51 -6.53
CA LEU A 190 -23.74 -5.64 -6.10
C LEU A 190 -24.36 -6.40 -4.93
N GLY A 191 -25.21 -5.74 -4.13
CA GLY A 191 -25.72 -6.31 -2.88
C GLY A 191 -24.61 -6.42 -1.81
N THR A 192 -24.84 -7.20 -0.77
CA THR A 192 -23.89 -7.39 0.34
C THR A 192 -23.00 -8.62 0.16
N GLN A 193 -23.24 -9.45 -0.85
CA GLN A 193 -22.48 -10.66 -1.14
C GLN A 193 -21.13 -10.38 -1.82
N TYR A 194 -20.98 -9.22 -2.46
CA TYR A 194 -19.74 -8.82 -3.12
C TYR A 194 -19.08 -7.67 -2.38
N LEU A 195 -17.76 -7.71 -2.36
CA LEU A 195 -16.94 -6.66 -1.75
C LEU A 195 -16.92 -5.40 -2.62
N LEU A 196 -17.02 -4.25 -1.96
CA LEU A 196 -16.83 -2.94 -2.56
C LEU A 196 -15.83 -2.17 -1.70
N THR A 197 -14.66 -1.87 -2.27
CA THR A 197 -13.58 -1.16 -1.60
C THR A 197 -13.12 0.04 -2.44
N TYR A 198 -12.23 0.85 -1.89
CA TYR A 198 -11.61 1.92 -2.64
C TYR A 198 -10.22 2.24 -2.09
N ALA A 199 -9.37 2.85 -2.94
CA ALA A 199 -8.12 3.45 -2.53
C ALA A 199 -8.39 4.84 -1.95
N GLY A 200 -8.09 5.00 -0.67
CA GLY A 200 -8.40 6.21 0.07
C GLY A 200 -7.23 7.20 0.13
N TYR A 201 -7.52 8.48 -0.14
CA TYR A 201 -6.54 9.54 0.03
C TYR A 201 -6.28 9.82 1.52
N VAL A 202 -5.11 10.34 1.83
CA VAL A 202 -4.68 10.59 3.22
C VAL A 202 -5.47 11.67 3.95
N LYS A 203 -6.17 12.53 3.24
CA LYS A 203 -7.01 13.58 3.81
C LYS A 203 -8.48 13.18 3.79
N ASN A 204 -9.12 13.27 4.94
CA ASN A 204 -10.57 13.35 5.01
C ASN A 204 -10.98 14.79 4.71
N LYS A 205 -11.04 15.16 3.43
CA LYS A 205 -11.36 16.53 3.02
C LYS A 205 -12.24 16.54 1.79
N VAL A 206 -13.40 17.16 1.92
CA VAL A 206 -14.36 17.31 0.83
C VAL A 206 -13.94 18.41 -0.14
N ALA A 207 -13.56 19.57 0.40
CA ALA A 207 -13.15 20.72 -0.39
C ALA A 207 -11.88 21.34 0.17
N ILE A 208 -11.04 21.87 -0.70
CA ILE A 208 -9.85 22.63 -0.37
C ILE A 208 -9.86 23.98 -1.08
N THR A 209 -9.05 24.89 -0.55
CA THR A 209 -8.77 26.17 -1.20
C THR A 209 -8.24 25.90 -2.61
N GLY A 210 -8.79 26.59 -3.61
CA GLY A 210 -8.48 26.37 -5.00
C GLY A 210 -9.58 25.64 -5.78
N GLY A 211 -10.63 25.17 -5.12
CA GLY A 211 -11.86 24.70 -5.74
C GLY A 211 -11.97 23.22 -6.02
N TYR A 212 -10.91 22.43 -5.89
CA TYR A 212 -11.05 20.98 -6.04
C TYR A 212 -11.38 20.28 -4.73
N ARG A 213 -11.92 19.08 -4.86
CA ARG A 213 -12.48 18.30 -3.77
C ARG A 213 -11.86 16.90 -3.74
N TYR A 214 -12.08 16.23 -2.62
CA TYR A 214 -11.71 14.84 -2.43
C TYR A 214 -12.94 13.98 -2.14
N ILE A 215 -12.72 12.75 -1.77
CA ILE A 215 -13.76 11.82 -1.34
C ILE A 215 -14.37 12.32 -0.03
N ASP A 216 -15.71 12.39 0.04
CA ASP A 216 -16.44 12.54 1.30
C ASP A 216 -16.53 11.16 1.98
N VAL A 217 -15.53 10.86 2.79
CA VAL A 217 -15.39 9.51 3.38
C VAL A 217 -16.55 9.15 4.31
N ALA A 218 -17.15 10.13 4.99
CA ALA A 218 -18.32 9.89 5.85
C ALA A 218 -19.56 9.50 5.03
N ALA A 219 -19.76 10.17 3.89
CA ALA A 219 -20.88 9.89 2.99
C ALA A 219 -20.70 8.57 2.21
N VAL A 220 -19.47 8.14 1.98
CA VAL A 220 -19.13 6.90 1.27
C VAL A 220 -19.13 5.69 2.19
N ASP A 221 -18.76 5.86 3.47
CA ASP A 221 -18.60 4.76 4.43
C ASP A 221 -19.76 3.75 4.50
N PRO A 222 -21.05 4.17 4.44
CA PRO A 222 -22.17 3.22 4.49
C PRO A 222 -22.24 2.23 3.32
N TYR A 223 -21.58 2.53 2.21
CA TYR A 223 -21.64 1.74 0.98
C TYR A 223 -20.48 0.79 0.78
N VAL A 224 -19.38 0.94 1.54
CA VAL A 224 -18.15 0.18 1.33
C VAL A 224 -17.86 -0.78 2.47
N ASP A 225 -17.13 -1.86 2.17
CA ASP A 225 -16.71 -2.83 3.18
C ASP A 225 -15.49 -2.32 3.96
N TYR A 226 -14.54 -1.72 3.27
CA TYR A 226 -13.36 -1.08 3.86
C TYR A 226 -12.65 -0.17 2.85
N VAL A 227 -11.73 0.63 3.36
CA VAL A 227 -10.88 1.52 2.56
C VAL A 227 -9.42 1.11 2.67
N ASN A 228 -8.73 1.03 1.54
CA ASN A 228 -7.29 0.87 1.42
C ASN A 228 -6.63 2.25 1.49
N LEU A 229 -6.07 2.61 2.64
CA LEU A 229 -5.43 3.91 2.84
C LEU A 229 -4.08 3.94 2.14
N MET A 230 -3.88 4.84 1.20
CA MET A 230 -2.60 5.03 0.52
C MET A 230 -1.64 5.85 1.41
N THR A 231 -1.19 5.26 2.51
CA THR A 231 -0.27 5.85 3.48
C THR A 231 1.18 5.83 2.99
N TYR A 232 1.37 6.21 1.73
CA TYR A 232 2.65 6.33 1.03
C TYR A 232 2.59 7.46 0.00
N ASN A 233 3.73 7.81 -0.60
CA ASN A 233 3.90 9.02 -1.41
C ASN A 233 3.50 10.30 -0.67
N LEU A 234 3.61 10.29 0.66
CA LEU A 234 3.24 11.41 1.52
C LEU A 234 4.24 12.57 1.41
N ASP A 235 5.48 12.22 1.10
CA ASP A 235 6.60 13.15 0.88
C ASP A 235 7.67 12.46 0.01
N ALA A 236 8.78 13.13 -0.26
CA ALA A 236 9.94 12.58 -0.94
C ALA A 236 11.23 13.02 -0.22
N ALA A 237 12.39 12.51 -0.63
CA ALA A 237 13.67 12.90 -0.05
C ALA A 237 13.80 14.45 0.07
N PRO A 238 14.31 14.95 1.21
CA PRO A 238 14.95 14.25 2.32
C PRO A 238 14.00 13.78 3.44
N LYS A 239 12.73 13.65 3.18
CA LYS A 239 11.72 13.17 4.13
C LYS A 239 11.22 11.77 3.77
N HIS A 240 10.56 11.13 4.73
CA HIS A 240 9.97 9.81 4.54
C HIS A 240 8.60 9.91 3.88
N HIS A 241 8.36 9.05 2.88
CA HIS A 241 7.09 9.02 2.16
C HIS A 241 6.02 8.13 2.82
N SER A 242 6.38 7.39 3.87
CA SER A 242 5.48 6.45 4.56
C SER A 242 5.72 6.40 6.07
N ALA A 243 6.14 7.51 6.69
CA ALA A 243 6.39 7.57 8.12
C ALA A 243 5.20 7.08 8.94
N LEU A 244 5.44 6.30 10.00
CA LEU A 244 4.37 5.97 10.95
C LEU A 244 3.84 7.23 11.63
N SER A 245 4.74 8.03 12.22
CA SER A 245 4.43 9.34 12.79
C SER A 245 5.66 10.22 12.65
N ASP A 246 5.53 11.41 12.09
CA ASP A 246 6.63 12.34 11.93
C ASP A 246 6.14 13.79 11.95
N LEU A 247 6.40 14.49 13.04
CA LEU A 247 6.00 15.89 13.18
C LEU A 247 6.70 16.84 12.19
N ARG A 248 7.79 16.39 11.55
CA ARG A 248 8.50 17.14 10.50
C ARG A 248 7.79 17.03 9.14
N ALA A 249 6.96 15.98 8.96
CA ALA A 249 6.19 15.75 7.75
C ALA A 249 4.83 16.43 7.82
N TYR A 250 4.23 16.71 6.65
CA TYR A 250 2.88 17.25 6.59
C TYR A 250 1.83 16.16 6.86
N TRP A 251 2.04 14.95 6.35
CA TRP A 251 1.21 13.77 6.55
C TRP A 251 2.05 12.57 6.97
N ASP A 252 1.44 11.70 7.75
CA ASP A 252 1.95 10.41 8.19
C ASP A 252 0.79 9.42 8.38
N CYS A 253 1.10 8.17 8.70
CA CYS A 253 0.08 7.13 8.92
C CYS A 253 -0.88 7.51 10.06
N VAL A 254 -0.35 8.01 11.19
CA VAL A 254 -1.16 8.37 12.37
C VAL A 254 -2.15 9.48 12.03
N ARG A 255 -1.72 10.55 11.35
CA ARG A 255 -2.60 11.65 10.96
C ARG A 255 -3.64 11.22 9.94
N THR A 256 -3.26 10.34 9.00
CA THR A 256 -4.20 9.78 8.02
C THR A 256 -5.32 9.00 8.71
N VAL A 257 -4.96 8.05 9.58
CA VAL A 257 -5.96 7.26 10.32
C VAL A 257 -6.82 8.15 11.21
N SER A 258 -6.22 9.13 11.89
CA SER A 258 -6.95 10.11 12.72
C SER A 258 -7.96 10.93 11.92
N ALA A 259 -7.62 11.32 10.68
CA ALA A 259 -8.54 12.06 9.78
C ALA A 259 -9.77 11.22 9.40
N TYR A 260 -9.59 9.93 9.10
CA TYR A 260 -10.70 9.02 8.81
C TYR A 260 -11.55 8.73 10.06
N ARG A 261 -10.91 8.57 11.21
CA ARG A 261 -11.61 8.41 12.48
C ARG A 261 -12.44 9.64 12.85
N ALA A 262 -11.91 10.84 12.64
CA ALA A 262 -12.63 12.09 12.84
C ALA A 262 -13.85 12.24 11.92
N ALA A 263 -13.82 11.59 10.73
CA ALA A 263 -14.97 11.49 9.84
C ALA A 263 -16.02 10.44 10.28
N GLY A 264 -15.76 9.66 11.32
CA GLY A 264 -16.66 8.63 11.82
C GLY A 264 -16.41 7.22 11.30
N VAL A 265 -15.44 7.01 10.41
CA VAL A 265 -15.10 5.67 9.87
C VAL A 265 -14.56 4.79 10.99
N ALA A 266 -15.09 3.59 11.17
CA ALA A 266 -14.65 2.66 12.21
C ALA A 266 -13.26 2.08 11.89
N TYR A 267 -12.46 1.77 12.93
CA TYR A 267 -11.12 1.17 12.73
C TYR A 267 -11.18 -0.13 11.92
N ASN A 268 -12.16 -0.98 12.15
CA ASN A 268 -12.34 -2.25 11.44
C ASN A 268 -12.76 -2.10 9.96
N LYS A 269 -12.84 -0.87 9.45
CA LYS A 269 -13.01 -0.54 8.03
C LYS A 269 -11.75 0.12 7.43
N LEU A 270 -10.69 0.30 8.21
CA LEU A 270 -9.44 0.90 7.75
C LEU A 270 -8.38 -0.17 7.51
N VAL A 271 -7.76 -0.13 6.34
CA VAL A 271 -6.63 -0.97 5.93
C VAL A 271 -5.44 -0.07 5.65
N LEU A 272 -4.34 -0.26 6.38
CA LEU A 272 -3.16 0.61 6.29
C LEU A 272 -2.30 0.22 5.09
N GLY A 273 -1.92 1.19 4.25
CA GLY A 273 -1.10 0.99 3.07
C GLY A 273 0.40 0.94 3.39
N ILE A 274 1.07 -0.05 2.82
CA ILE A 274 2.52 -0.26 2.93
C ILE A 274 3.12 -0.21 1.52
N PRO A 275 4.09 0.68 1.24
CA PRO A 275 4.79 0.68 -0.03
C PRO A 275 5.86 -0.41 -0.04
N PHE A 276 5.91 -1.20 -1.12
CA PHE A 276 7.02 -2.12 -1.37
C PHE A 276 8.11 -1.47 -2.24
N TYR A 277 8.28 -0.16 -2.06
CA TYR A 277 9.25 0.66 -2.77
C TYR A 277 9.72 1.85 -1.92
N GLY A 278 10.82 2.45 -2.32
CA GLY A 278 11.29 3.72 -1.75
C GLY A 278 11.00 4.88 -2.69
N GLN A 279 10.61 6.03 -2.13
CA GLN A 279 10.34 7.26 -2.88
C GLN A 279 11.56 8.20 -2.78
N HIS A 280 12.17 8.49 -3.94
CA HIS A 280 13.27 9.43 -4.03
C HIS A 280 12.80 10.86 -4.33
N SER A 281 12.02 11.00 -5.40
CA SER A 281 11.57 12.31 -5.87
C SER A 281 10.21 12.20 -6.54
N PHE A 282 9.47 13.30 -6.66
CA PHE A 282 8.25 13.35 -7.47
C PHE A 282 8.52 13.80 -8.91
N SER A 283 9.71 14.30 -9.21
CA SER A 283 10.08 14.86 -10.53
C SER A 283 11.37 14.31 -11.10
N GLU A 284 12.39 14.07 -10.26
CA GLU A 284 13.71 13.62 -10.68
C GLU A 284 13.78 12.10 -10.76
N LYS A 285 14.32 11.57 -11.85
CA LYS A 285 14.47 10.12 -12.01
C LYS A 285 15.74 9.59 -11.33
N PRO A 286 15.71 8.42 -10.73
CA PRO A 286 14.52 7.58 -10.55
C PRO A 286 13.56 8.20 -9.52
N THR A 287 12.27 8.29 -9.84
CA THR A 287 11.29 8.80 -8.88
C THR A 287 11.14 7.86 -7.69
N SER A 288 11.14 6.57 -7.96
CA SER A 288 11.04 5.50 -6.94
C SER A 288 11.86 4.28 -7.33
N LEU A 289 12.16 3.42 -6.35
CA LEU A 289 12.84 2.14 -6.54
C LEU A 289 12.07 1.04 -5.81
N ASN A 290 11.80 -0.06 -6.51
CA ASN A 290 11.22 -1.25 -5.88
C ASN A 290 12.12 -1.76 -4.75
N TYR A 291 11.54 -2.38 -3.72
CA TYR A 291 12.30 -2.94 -2.59
C TYR A 291 13.42 -3.87 -3.06
N LYS A 292 13.12 -4.81 -3.96
CA LYS A 292 14.14 -5.69 -4.56
C LYS A 292 15.31 -4.96 -5.22
N THR A 293 15.06 -3.78 -5.79
CA THR A 293 16.10 -2.93 -6.39
C THR A 293 16.95 -2.23 -5.32
N ILE A 294 16.30 -1.76 -4.23
CA ILE A 294 17.01 -1.15 -3.09
C ILE A 294 18.03 -2.12 -2.53
N LEU A 295 17.68 -3.41 -2.40
CA LEU A 295 18.57 -4.44 -1.86
C LEU A 295 19.81 -4.72 -2.74
N THR A 296 19.81 -4.29 -3.99
CA THR A 296 20.91 -4.50 -4.96
C THR A 296 21.70 -3.23 -5.29
N LEU A 297 21.45 -2.14 -4.56
CA LEU A 297 22.19 -0.90 -4.74
C LEU A 297 23.69 -1.09 -4.39
N ASP A 298 24.55 -0.46 -5.17
CA ASP A 298 26.02 -0.53 -4.99
C ASP A 298 26.43 -0.03 -3.60
N PRO A 299 26.95 -0.89 -2.72
CA PRO A 299 27.32 -0.52 -1.34
C PRO A 299 28.49 0.48 -1.27
N ALA A 300 29.23 0.68 -2.34
CA ALA A 300 30.27 1.71 -2.42
C ALA A 300 29.68 3.13 -2.43
N GLN A 301 28.46 3.28 -2.90
CA GLN A 301 27.77 4.58 -3.00
C GLN A 301 26.57 4.69 -2.07
N TYR A 302 25.90 3.56 -1.77
CA TYR A 302 24.63 3.54 -1.05
C TYR A 302 24.74 2.77 0.27
N LYS A 303 24.17 3.33 1.32
CA LYS A 303 23.89 2.63 2.57
C LYS A 303 22.39 2.49 2.74
N ILE A 304 21.89 1.25 2.80
CA ILE A 304 20.46 0.94 2.74
C ILE A 304 19.82 0.64 4.12
N ASP A 305 20.61 0.48 5.17
CA ASP A 305 20.18 0.03 6.50
C ASP A 305 20.13 1.15 7.55
N ASN A 306 20.05 2.41 7.11
CA ASN A 306 19.85 3.52 8.04
C ASN A 306 18.44 3.45 8.65
N TRP A 307 18.29 3.93 9.87
CA TRP A 307 17.02 3.92 10.59
C TRP A 307 16.71 5.28 11.21
N ASP A 308 15.50 5.78 10.99
CA ASP A 308 14.98 6.97 11.66
C ASP A 308 14.01 6.55 12.78
N ASN A 309 14.43 6.78 14.03
CA ASN A 309 13.63 6.43 15.21
C ASN A 309 12.35 7.29 15.33
N ILE A 310 12.32 8.50 14.78
CA ILE A 310 11.15 9.38 14.88
C ILE A 310 10.06 8.86 13.96
N SER A 311 10.39 8.61 12.69
CA SER A 311 9.43 8.14 11.70
C SER A 311 9.18 6.63 11.74
N SER A 312 10.02 5.88 12.50
CA SER A 312 10.02 4.41 12.57
C SER A 312 10.14 3.75 11.19
N THR A 313 11.02 4.31 10.35
CA THR A 313 11.23 3.85 8.98
C THR A 313 12.71 3.77 8.63
N PRO A 314 13.10 2.81 7.77
CA PRO A 314 14.44 2.78 7.18
C PRO A 314 14.58 3.81 6.05
N TYR A 315 15.83 4.15 5.73
CA TYR A 315 16.14 4.99 4.60
C TYR A 315 17.48 4.66 3.97
N VAL A 316 17.61 5.00 2.71
CA VAL A 316 18.83 4.88 1.93
C VAL A 316 19.56 6.22 1.93
N THR A 317 20.89 6.20 2.11
CA THR A 317 21.74 7.34 1.77
C THR A 317 22.57 7.03 0.55
N LYS A 318 22.83 8.05 -0.29
CA LYS A 318 23.78 8.02 -1.39
C LYS A 318 24.94 8.97 -1.06
N ASN A 319 26.17 8.45 -0.98
CA ASN A 319 27.35 9.24 -0.58
C ASN A 319 27.11 10.06 0.71
N GLY A 320 26.42 9.45 1.69
CA GLY A 320 26.10 10.07 2.98
C GLY A 320 24.88 11.01 2.98
N VAL A 321 24.30 11.33 1.83
CA VAL A 321 23.09 12.18 1.72
C VAL A 321 21.83 11.32 1.66
N PHE A 322 20.75 11.74 2.33
CA PHE A 322 19.45 11.06 2.27
C PHE A 322 18.98 10.91 0.82
N PHE A 323 18.74 9.68 0.39
CA PHE A 323 18.37 9.37 -0.99
C PHE A 323 16.89 9.01 -1.12
N CYS A 324 16.38 8.05 -0.33
CA CYS A 324 14.96 7.71 -0.28
C CYS A 324 14.58 7.05 1.05
N GLY A 325 13.38 7.32 1.55
CA GLY A 325 12.72 6.52 2.58
C GLY A 325 12.06 5.30 1.93
N TYR A 326 11.93 4.19 2.68
CA TYR A 326 11.27 2.96 2.24
C TYR A 326 10.72 2.19 3.43
N ASP A 327 10.11 1.02 3.22
CA ASP A 327 9.71 0.12 4.29
C ASP A 327 10.48 -1.21 4.23
N ASN A 328 10.83 -1.76 5.40
CA ASN A 328 11.42 -3.09 5.56
C ASN A 328 10.60 -3.91 6.57
N ALA A 329 11.00 -5.16 6.82
CA ALA A 329 10.29 -6.05 7.74
C ALA A 329 10.12 -5.44 9.15
N LYS A 330 11.10 -4.69 9.64
CA LYS A 330 11.04 -4.03 10.96
C LYS A 330 9.99 -2.91 11.00
N SER A 331 9.98 -2.02 9.99
CA SER A 331 8.99 -0.92 9.94
C SER A 331 7.58 -1.45 9.71
N ILE A 332 7.42 -2.53 8.92
CA ILE A 332 6.13 -3.20 8.70
C ILE A 332 5.63 -3.83 10.01
N ASP A 333 6.48 -4.50 10.78
CA ASP A 333 6.09 -5.08 12.08
C ASP A 333 5.60 -3.97 13.04
N ILE A 334 6.31 -2.85 13.14
CA ILE A 334 5.93 -1.72 13.99
C ILE A 334 4.59 -1.12 13.53
N LYS A 335 4.43 -0.82 12.25
CA LYS A 335 3.21 -0.27 11.66
C LYS A 335 2.03 -1.23 11.81
N GLY A 336 2.26 -2.51 11.58
CA GLY A 336 1.23 -3.53 11.70
C GLY A 336 0.77 -3.73 13.14
N LYS A 337 1.67 -3.85 14.09
CA LYS A 337 1.32 -3.92 15.52
C LYS A 337 0.52 -2.71 15.96
N TRP A 338 0.92 -1.52 15.54
CA TRP A 338 0.17 -0.29 15.81
C TRP A 338 -1.23 -0.34 15.20
N ALA A 339 -1.36 -0.68 13.92
CA ALA A 339 -2.64 -0.72 13.22
C ALA A 339 -3.59 -1.77 13.81
N ILE A 340 -3.11 -3.01 14.02
CA ILE A 340 -3.89 -4.09 14.61
C ILE A 340 -4.24 -3.82 16.07
N GLY A 341 -3.33 -3.21 16.83
CA GLY A 341 -3.58 -2.77 18.22
C GLY A 341 -4.68 -1.73 18.34
N LEU A 342 -4.91 -0.91 17.32
CA LEU A 342 -6.05 0.01 17.23
C LEU A 342 -7.35 -0.67 16.79
N GLY A 343 -7.33 -1.94 16.39
CA GLY A 343 -8.48 -2.66 15.84
C GLY A 343 -8.74 -2.37 14.35
N MET A 344 -7.72 -1.90 13.61
CA MET A 344 -7.83 -1.76 12.15
C MET A 344 -8.03 -3.12 11.49
N LYS A 345 -8.65 -3.12 10.31
CA LYS A 345 -8.99 -4.34 9.56
C LYS A 345 -7.75 -5.11 9.10
N GLY A 346 -6.67 -4.43 8.78
CA GLY A 346 -5.44 -5.05 8.31
C GLY A 346 -4.49 -4.11 7.60
N LEU A 347 -3.65 -4.70 6.75
CA LEU A 347 -2.68 -3.99 5.92
C LEU A 347 -2.92 -4.31 4.44
N MET A 348 -2.62 -3.35 3.56
CA MET A 348 -2.48 -3.59 2.12
C MET A 348 -1.10 -3.16 1.66
N TYR A 349 -0.65 -3.64 0.51
CA TYR A 349 0.63 -3.23 -0.05
C TYR A 349 0.59 -2.98 -1.56
N TRP A 350 1.30 -1.94 -1.95
CA TRP A 350 1.59 -1.59 -3.33
C TRP A 350 3.07 -1.82 -3.61
N GLN A 351 3.51 -2.75 -4.45
CA GLN A 351 2.74 -3.78 -5.09
C GLN A 351 3.51 -5.12 -5.06
N TYR A 352 2.86 -6.23 -5.33
CA TYR A 352 3.36 -7.60 -5.12
C TYR A 352 4.73 -7.86 -5.76
N ASP A 353 4.92 -7.48 -7.05
CA ASP A 353 6.16 -7.74 -7.80
C ASP A 353 7.35 -6.87 -7.38
N ALA A 354 7.13 -5.89 -6.49
CA ALA A 354 8.19 -5.03 -5.97
C ALA A 354 8.98 -5.64 -4.81
N ASP A 355 8.43 -6.70 -4.17
CA ASP A 355 9.09 -7.46 -3.11
C ASP A 355 10.29 -8.28 -3.65
N ASP A 356 11.15 -8.74 -2.75
CA ASP A 356 12.24 -9.66 -3.11
C ASP A 356 11.74 -11.08 -3.40
N SER A 357 12.62 -11.91 -3.97
CA SER A 357 12.29 -13.30 -4.30
C SER A 357 11.99 -14.18 -3.08
N LYS A 358 12.45 -13.79 -1.88
CA LYS A 358 12.20 -14.48 -0.61
C LYS A 358 10.84 -14.12 -0.02
N GLY A 359 10.19 -13.06 -0.52
CA GLY A 359 8.94 -12.55 0.01
C GLY A 359 9.09 -11.87 1.37
N THR A 360 10.18 -11.16 1.58
CA THR A 360 10.51 -10.56 2.87
C THR A 360 9.41 -9.62 3.35
N LEU A 361 8.91 -8.72 2.49
CA LEU A 361 7.91 -7.75 2.91
C LEU A 361 6.51 -8.35 3.03
N ARG A 362 6.09 -9.20 2.07
CA ARG A 362 4.76 -9.84 2.17
C ARG A 362 4.63 -10.77 3.37
N LYS A 363 5.71 -11.48 3.75
CA LYS A 363 5.77 -12.25 5.00
C LYS A 363 5.65 -11.35 6.22
N ALA A 364 6.36 -10.22 6.24
CA ALA A 364 6.27 -9.25 7.33
C ALA A 364 4.86 -8.68 7.47
N VAL A 365 4.18 -8.35 6.35
CA VAL A 365 2.77 -7.92 6.36
C VAL A 365 1.87 -9.03 6.94
N TRP A 366 2.03 -10.26 6.49
CA TRP A 366 1.25 -11.40 6.99
C TRP A 366 1.40 -11.59 8.50
N GLU A 367 2.64 -11.66 8.97
CA GLU A 367 2.95 -11.83 10.39
C GLU A 367 2.40 -10.68 11.24
N ALA A 368 2.57 -9.45 10.78
CA ALA A 368 2.08 -8.27 11.50
C ALA A 368 0.55 -8.21 11.60
N VAL A 369 -0.16 -8.75 10.59
CA VAL A 369 -1.63 -8.80 10.58
C VAL A 369 -2.15 -10.03 11.33
N MET A 370 -1.55 -11.21 11.16
CA MET A 370 -2.14 -12.48 11.60
C MET A 370 -1.66 -12.93 12.97
N LYS A 371 -0.48 -12.51 13.44
CA LYS A 371 -0.07 -12.83 14.82
C LYS A 371 -0.96 -12.13 15.84
N PRO A 372 -1.27 -12.81 16.96
CA PRO A 372 -1.90 -12.14 18.10
C PRO A 372 -1.04 -10.96 18.55
N SER A 373 -1.68 -9.83 18.86
CA SER A 373 -1.00 -8.75 19.58
C SER A 373 -0.66 -9.26 20.98
N VAL A 374 0.64 -9.36 21.28
CA VAL A 374 1.13 -9.70 22.62
C VAL A 374 1.05 -8.48 23.51
#